data_a3b205c8ddb2993a82b59a07527d343f
#
_entry.id   a3b205c8ddb2993a82b59a07527d343f
#
_cell.length_a   1.000
_cell.length_b   1.000
_cell.length_c   1.000
_cell.angle_alpha   90.00
_cell.angle_beta   90.00
_cell.angle_gamma   90.00
#
_symmetry.space_group_name_H-M   'P 1'
#
loop_
_entity.id
_entity.type
_entity.pdbx_description
1 polymer ?
#
loop_
_entity_poly.entity_id
_entity_poly.type
_entity_poly.pdbx_seq_one_letter_code
_entity_poly.pdbx_strand_id
1 'polypeptide(L)'
;EGLQFGMFGIDMVVNSHILVADEMFDIARSHGALDVHMFANNKVELAEVQLPEDSAVLGIPLNQMQLSRHTRVAAVIRDERLFVPSGDTTLQADDRVYLFGMTGKIYEVEDLFCHGDSAHRVVIYGGNVIGEHLSRQLARVDVDVTIIEPDRAKAEQLSRALPKVN
;
A
#
# COMPACT_ATOMS: atom_id res chain seq x y z
N GLU A 1 8.95 -22.79 13.84
CA GLU A 1 8.84 -24.05 13.03
C GLU A 1 7.40 -24.11 12.53
N GLY A 2 7.20 -23.90 11.21
CA GLY A 2 5.87 -23.86 10.62
C GLY A 2 5.29 -25.24 10.45
N LEU A 3 3.97 -25.36 10.63
CA LEU A 3 3.19 -26.55 10.26
C LEU A 3 3.45 -26.87 8.78
N GLN A 4 3.91 -28.08 8.49
CA GLN A 4 4.10 -28.52 7.10
C GLN A 4 2.73 -28.72 6.46
N PHE A 5 2.52 -28.14 5.27
CA PHE A 5 1.32 -28.34 4.45
C PHE A 5 1.06 -29.84 4.26
N GLY A 6 -0.18 -30.25 4.39
CA GLY A 6 -0.61 -31.65 4.29
C GLY A 6 -0.53 -32.47 5.59
N MET A 7 0.09 -31.94 6.64
CA MET A 7 0.06 -32.59 7.98
C MET A 7 -1.34 -32.40 8.60
N PHE A 8 -1.96 -33.45 9.03
CA PHE A 8 -3.34 -33.46 9.58
C PHE A 8 -4.47 -33.10 8.61
N GLY A 9 -4.25 -33.14 7.29
CA GLY A 9 -5.27 -32.76 6.30
C GLY A 9 -5.56 -31.26 6.27
N ILE A 10 -4.62 -30.44 6.70
CA ILE A 10 -4.72 -28.98 6.66
C ILE A 10 -4.08 -28.49 5.37
N ASP A 11 -4.89 -27.91 4.47
CA ASP A 11 -4.43 -27.37 3.19
C ASP A 11 -4.01 -25.89 3.30
N MET A 12 -4.56 -25.15 4.28
CA MET A 12 -4.30 -23.73 4.44
C MET A 12 -4.48 -23.28 5.88
N VAL A 13 -3.57 -22.43 6.36
CA VAL A 13 -3.67 -21.73 7.65
C VAL A 13 -3.69 -20.23 7.40
N VAL A 14 -4.72 -19.56 7.88
CA VAL A 14 -4.90 -18.10 7.76
C VAL A 14 -4.74 -17.47 9.13
N ASN A 15 -3.78 -16.54 9.24
CA ASN A 15 -3.62 -15.69 10.42
C ASN A 15 -4.19 -14.30 10.11
N SER A 16 -5.41 -14.04 10.60
CA SER A 16 -6.10 -12.77 10.33
C SER A 16 -5.37 -11.53 10.84
N HIS A 17 -4.62 -11.64 11.95
CA HIS A 17 -3.85 -10.51 12.48
C HIS A 17 -2.68 -10.13 11.57
N ILE A 18 -2.02 -11.11 10.99
CA ILE A 18 -0.92 -10.86 10.03
C ILE A 18 -1.49 -10.25 8.76
N LEU A 19 -2.59 -10.80 8.22
CA LEU A 19 -3.23 -10.25 7.02
C LEU A 19 -3.65 -8.78 7.19
N VAL A 20 -4.26 -8.44 8.33
CA VAL A 20 -4.63 -7.04 8.63
C VAL A 20 -3.39 -6.15 8.74
N ALA A 21 -2.31 -6.62 9.35
CA ALA A 21 -1.08 -5.85 9.44
C ALA A 21 -0.42 -5.65 8.07
N ASP A 22 -0.46 -6.67 7.19
CA ASP A 22 0.04 -6.59 5.82
C ASP A 22 -0.76 -5.57 5.00
N GLU A 23 -2.09 -5.59 5.10
CA GLU A 23 -2.98 -4.60 4.47
C GLU A 23 -2.67 -3.17 4.93
N MET A 24 -2.56 -2.98 6.26
CA MET A 24 -2.20 -1.66 6.82
C MET A 24 -0.81 -1.21 6.37
N PHE A 25 0.14 -2.12 6.22
CA PHE A 25 1.48 -1.81 5.71
C PHE A 25 1.43 -1.34 4.26
N ASP A 26 0.66 -2.02 3.40
CA ASP A 26 0.53 -1.66 2.00
C ASP A 26 -0.11 -0.27 1.83
N ILE A 27 -1.14 0.05 2.62
CA ILE A 27 -1.74 1.39 2.67
C ILE A 27 -0.75 2.44 3.18
N ALA A 28 -0.03 2.15 4.28
CA ALA A 28 0.88 3.11 4.90
C ALA A 28 2.10 3.45 4.04
N ARG A 29 2.55 2.53 3.17
CA ARG A 29 3.67 2.76 2.26
C ARG A 29 3.26 3.38 0.93
N SER A 30 1.98 3.38 0.59
CA SER A 30 1.49 3.99 -0.65
C SER A 30 1.51 5.51 -0.54
N HIS A 31 1.77 6.19 -1.67
CA HIS A 31 1.86 7.64 -1.76
C HIS A 31 0.51 8.32 -2.02
N GLY A 32 -0.58 7.78 -1.48
CA GLY A 32 -1.93 8.30 -1.65
C GLY A 32 -2.89 7.33 -2.34
N ALA A 33 -2.52 6.04 -2.46
CA ALA A 33 -3.47 5.04 -2.89
C ALA A 33 -4.60 4.87 -1.87
N LEU A 34 -5.83 4.77 -2.38
CA LEU A 34 -7.02 4.47 -1.58
C LEU A 34 -7.06 3.00 -1.20
N ASP A 35 -6.52 2.14 -2.07
CA ASP A 35 -6.52 0.70 -1.91
C ASP A 35 -5.35 0.09 -2.70
N VAL A 36 -4.77 -1.01 -2.20
CA VAL A 36 -3.63 -1.70 -2.80
C VAL A 36 -3.83 -3.20 -2.74
N HIS A 37 -3.82 -3.86 -3.89
CA HIS A 37 -3.94 -5.30 -3.99
C HIS A 37 -2.71 -5.95 -4.59
N MET A 38 -2.19 -6.95 -3.91
CA MET A 38 -1.02 -7.72 -4.34
C MET A 38 -1.42 -9.02 -5.05
N PHE A 39 -0.75 -9.32 -6.16
CA PHE A 39 -0.96 -10.52 -6.97
C PHE A 39 0.35 -11.27 -7.23
N ALA A 40 0.23 -12.52 -7.68
CA ALA A 40 1.36 -13.35 -8.12
C ALA A 40 2.49 -13.46 -7.08
N ASN A 41 2.15 -13.78 -5.83
CA ASN A 41 3.08 -13.84 -4.70
C ASN A 41 3.82 -12.50 -4.49
N ASN A 42 3.08 -11.41 -4.43
CA ASN A 42 3.55 -10.05 -4.23
C ASN A 42 4.52 -9.53 -5.34
N LYS A 43 4.41 -10.06 -6.56
CA LYS A 43 5.22 -9.59 -7.71
C LYS A 43 4.53 -8.50 -8.51
N VAL A 44 3.21 -8.44 -8.42
CA VAL A 44 2.37 -7.52 -9.16
C VAL A 44 1.44 -6.81 -8.19
N GLU A 45 1.24 -5.55 -8.42
CA GLU A 45 0.47 -4.65 -7.58
C GLU A 45 -0.60 -3.94 -8.42
N LEU A 46 -1.78 -3.79 -7.86
CA LEU A 46 -2.86 -2.95 -8.35
C LEU A 46 -3.17 -1.92 -7.28
N ALA A 47 -2.94 -0.65 -7.58
CA ALA A 47 -3.24 0.46 -6.67
C ALA A 47 -4.39 1.29 -7.22
N GLU A 48 -5.35 1.62 -6.36
CA GLU A 48 -6.42 2.58 -6.65
C GLU A 48 -6.02 3.95 -6.14
N VAL A 49 -5.95 4.95 -7.02
CA VAL A 49 -5.64 6.33 -6.66
C VAL A 49 -6.77 7.25 -7.09
N GLN A 50 -7.08 8.27 -6.30
CA GLN A 50 -7.99 9.34 -6.70
C GLN A 50 -7.19 10.55 -7.15
N LEU A 51 -7.54 11.11 -8.30
CA LEU A 51 -6.84 12.27 -8.86
C LEU A 51 -7.31 13.57 -8.20
N PRO A 52 -6.40 14.32 -7.54
CA PRO A 52 -6.72 15.65 -7.04
C PRO A 52 -6.83 16.68 -8.19
N GLU A 53 -7.43 17.84 -7.91
CA GLU A 53 -7.60 18.91 -8.89
C GLU A 53 -6.27 19.47 -9.43
N ASP A 54 -5.19 19.34 -8.69
CA ASP A 54 -3.85 19.80 -9.03
C ASP A 54 -2.92 18.71 -9.55
N SER A 55 -3.44 17.53 -9.87
CA SER A 55 -2.65 16.42 -10.40
C SER A 55 -1.96 16.78 -11.71
N ALA A 56 -0.67 16.46 -11.79
CA ALA A 56 0.17 16.75 -12.95
C ALA A 56 -0.25 15.98 -14.23
N VAL A 57 -1.06 14.93 -14.12
CA VAL A 57 -1.49 14.10 -15.25
C VAL A 57 -2.80 14.52 -15.87
N LEU A 58 -3.49 15.54 -15.34
CA LEU A 58 -4.78 15.98 -15.84
C LEU A 58 -4.69 16.52 -17.26
N GLY A 59 -5.63 16.10 -18.11
CA GLY A 59 -5.73 16.56 -19.50
C GLY A 59 -4.64 16.04 -20.44
N ILE A 60 -3.67 15.24 -19.95
CA ILE A 60 -2.62 14.64 -20.78
C ILE A 60 -3.11 13.27 -21.27
N PRO A 61 -3.10 12.98 -22.60
CA PRO A 61 -3.40 11.66 -23.11
C PRO A 61 -2.45 10.59 -22.57
N LEU A 62 -2.97 9.41 -22.20
CA LEU A 62 -2.18 8.34 -21.59
C LEU A 62 -0.98 7.91 -22.44
N ASN A 63 -1.06 7.96 -23.77
CA ASN A 63 0.03 7.64 -24.69
C ASN A 63 1.16 8.68 -24.68
N GLN A 64 0.93 9.87 -24.12
CA GLN A 64 1.92 10.95 -23.97
C GLN A 64 2.52 10.99 -22.55
N MET A 65 1.93 10.23 -21.61
CA MET A 65 2.47 10.15 -20.26
C MET A 65 3.72 9.27 -20.23
N GLN A 66 4.75 9.74 -19.53
CA GLN A 66 5.99 8.98 -19.32
C GLN A 66 5.83 7.99 -18.16
N LEU A 67 4.89 7.03 -18.31
CA LEU A 67 4.74 5.97 -17.32
C LEU A 67 5.91 4.98 -17.42
N SER A 68 6.28 4.40 -16.29
CA SER A 68 7.26 3.30 -16.26
C SER A 68 6.84 2.17 -17.21
N ARG A 69 7.81 1.51 -17.84
CA ARG A 69 7.54 0.34 -18.70
C ARG A 69 6.82 -0.80 -17.97
N HIS A 70 6.90 -0.77 -16.64
CA HIS A 70 6.34 -1.79 -15.76
C HIS A 70 5.01 -1.39 -15.13
N THR A 71 4.45 -0.23 -15.50
CA THR A 71 3.19 0.29 -14.96
C THR A 71 2.23 0.64 -16.09
N ARG A 72 0.93 0.38 -15.87
CA ARG A 72 -0.16 0.70 -16.79
C ARG A 72 -1.36 1.23 -16.02
N VAL A 73 -2.12 2.10 -16.64
CA VAL A 73 -3.48 2.43 -16.21
C VAL A 73 -4.39 1.30 -16.70
N ALA A 74 -4.91 0.52 -15.76
CA ALA A 74 -5.72 -0.66 -16.06
C ALA A 74 -7.18 -0.30 -16.26
N ALA A 75 -7.71 0.61 -15.43
CA ALA A 75 -9.09 1.07 -15.49
C ALA A 75 -9.21 2.48 -14.91
N VAL A 76 -10.30 3.14 -15.22
CA VAL A 76 -10.69 4.45 -14.68
C VAL A 76 -12.15 4.39 -14.26
N ILE A 77 -12.46 4.92 -13.09
CA ILE A 77 -13.83 5.19 -12.66
C ILE A 77 -14.05 6.69 -12.70
N ARG A 78 -15.02 7.11 -13.51
CA ARG A 78 -15.50 8.50 -13.63
C ARG A 78 -17.01 8.50 -13.52
N ASP A 79 -17.59 9.36 -12.70
CA ASP A 79 -19.04 9.45 -12.49
C ASP A 79 -19.67 8.08 -12.19
N GLU A 80 -19.03 7.31 -11.30
CA GLU A 80 -19.43 5.94 -10.89
C GLU A 80 -19.42 4.91 -12.05
N ARG A 81 -18.82 5.23 -13.20
CA ARG A 81 -18.69 4.33 -14.34
C ARG A 81 -17.25 3.89 -14.55
N LEU A 82 -17.06 2.58 -14.48
CA LEU A 82 -15.77 1.97 -14.79
C LEU A 82 -15.62 1.77 -16.29
N PHE A 83 -14.45 2.16 -16.83
CA PHE A 83 -14.05 1.87 -18.20
C PHE A 83 -12.58 1.58 -18.32
N VAL A 84 -12.20 0.85 -19.38
CA VAL A 84 -10.80 0.59 -19.73
C VAL A 84 -10.34 1.74 -20.64
N PRO A 85 -9.31 2.50 -20.25
CA PRO A 85 -8.87 3.63 -21.06
C PRO A 85 -8.09 3.19 -22.29
N SER A 86 -8.12 4.01 -23.34
CA SER A 86 -7.24 3.91 -24.51
C SER A 86 -6.04 4.86 -24.35
N GLY A 87 -5.07 4.77 -25.28
CA GLY A 87 -3.94 5.70 -25.30
C GLY A 87 -4.33 7.17 -25.43
N ASP A 88 -5.44 7.46 -26.09
CA ASP A 88 -5.94 8.84 -26.31
C ASP A 88 -6.83 9.35 -25.16
N THR A 89 -7.10 8.50 -24.16
CA THR A 89 -7.88 8.89 -22.99
C THR A 89 -7.13 9.91 -22.18
N THR A 90 -7.81 11.00 -21.79
CA THR A 90 -7.33 12.00 -20.83
C THR A 90 -7.99 11.78 -19.47
N LEU A 91 -7.21 11.93 -18.42
CA LEU A 91 -7.70 11.85 -17.05
C LEU A 91 -8.24 13.22 -16.58
N GLN A 92 -9.17 13.19 -15.64
CA GLN A 92 -9.83 14.36 -15.07
C GLN A 92 -9.71 14.33 -13.55
N ALA A 93 -9.89 15.49 -12.91
CA ALA A 93 -10.00 15.56 -11.47
C ALA A 93 -11.14 14.64 -10.96
N ASP A 94 -10.98 14.09 -9.77
CA ASP A 94 -11.88 13.12 -9.13
C ASP A 94 -11.98 11.75 -9.81
N ASP A 95 -11.30 11.52 -10.94
CA ASP A 95 -11.18 10.15 -11.47
C ASP A 95 -10.52 9.25 -10.43
N ARG A 96 -11.09 8.05 -10.23
CA ARG A 96 -10.38 6.96 -9.55
C ARG A 96 -9.68 6.10 -10.61
N VAL A 97 -8.37 5.98 -10.47
CA VAL A 97 -7.52 5.34 -11.47
C VAL A 97 -6.89 4.09 -10.87
N TYR A 98 -7.01 2.97 -11.57
CA TYR A 98 -6.36 1.72 -11.21
C TYR A 98 -5.02 1.62 -11.93
N LEU A 99 -3.93 1.72 -11.16
CA LEU A 99 -2.56 1.53 -11.62
C LEU A 99 -2.16 0.06 -11.42
N PHE A 100 -1.68 -0.57 -12.48
CA PHE A 100 -1.25 -1.97 -12.46
C PHE A 100 0.21 -2.07 -12.86
N GLY A 101 1.02 -2.79 -12.08
CA GLY A 101 2.44 -2.91 -12.39
C GLY A 101 3.23 -3.84 -11.48
N MET A 102 4.54 -3.82 -11.62
CA MET A 102 5.44 -4.55 -10.73
C MET A 102 5.46 -3.90 -9.35
N THR A 103 5.39 -4.74 -8.32
CA THR A 103 5.49 -4.31 -6.92
C THR A 103 6.72 -3.45 -6.69
N GLY A 104 6.52 -2.32 -6.01
CA GLY A 104 7.58 -1.35 -5.76
C GLY A 104 7.94 -0.48 -6.97
N LYS A 105 7.18 -0.55 -8.10
CA LYS A 105 7.32 0.35 -9.24
C LYS A 105 6.09 1.27 -9.42
N ILE A 106 5.00 0.96 -8.78
CA ILE A 106 3.78 1.77 -8.84
C ILE A 106 3.97 3.08 -8.09
N TYR A 107 4.59 3.08 -6.91
CA TYR A 107 4.80 4.30 -6.13
C TYR A 107 5.61 5.36 -6.91
N GLU A 108 6.54 4.97 -7.79
CA GLU A 108 7.28 5.92 -8.67
C GLU A 108 6.31 6.68 -9.61
N VAL A 109 5.13 6.10 -9.87
CA VAL A 109 4.11 6.65 -10.76
C VAL A 109 2.99 7.31 -9.95
N GLU A 110 2.71 6.83 -8.74
CA GLU A 110 1.72 7.44 -7.84
C GLU A 110 2.01 8.92 -7.60
N ASP A 111 3.28 9.31 -7.44
CA ASP A 111 3.70 10.71 -7.28
C ASP A 111 3.29 11.61 -8.46
N LEU A 112 3.11 11.05 -9.66
CA LEU A 112 2.62 11.79 -10.82
C LEU A 112 1.10 11.98 -10.78
N PHE A 113 0.38 11.03 -10.19
CA PHE A 113 -1.09 11.01 -10.15
C PHE A 113 -1.65 11.76 -8.96
N CYS A 114 -1.07 11.53 -7.79
CA CYS A 114 -1.47 12.20 -6.57
C CYS A 114 -0.22 12.74 -5.87
N HIS A 115 -0.26 14.01 -5.42
CA HIS A 115 0.78 14.58 -4.57
C HIS A 115 0.68 13.97 -3.16
N GLY A 116 0.92 12.68 -3.06
CA GLY A 116 0.96 11.98 -1.78
C GLY A 116 2.37 12.12 -1.21
N ASP A 117 2.53 12.86 -0.14
CA ASP A 117 3.66 12.63 0.74
C ASP A 117 3.51 11.23 1.31
N SER A 118 4.41 10.33 0.98
CA SER A 118 4.51 9.04 1.69
C SER A 118 4.48 9.32 3.19
N ALA A 119 3.78 8.50 3.94
CA ALA A 119 3.74 8.66 5.39
C ALA A 119 5.15 8.49 5.96
N HIS A 120 5.90 9.60 6.07
CA HIS A 120 7.22 9.57 6.72
C HIS A 120 7.13 9.26 8.21
N ARG A 121 5.96 9.39 8.80
CA ARG A 121 5.72 9.12 10.22
C ARG A 121 4.39 8.40 10.43
N VAL A 122 4.45 7.25 11.11
CA VAL A 122 3.28 6.46 11.48
C VAL A 122 3.20 6.34 13.00
N VAL A 123 2.03 6.64 13.57
CA VAL A 123 1.74 6.45 14.99
C VAL A 123 0.76 5.29 15.12
N ILE A 124 1.14 4.27 15.88
CA ILE A 124 0.34 3.07 16.14
C ILE A 124 -0.14 3.13 17.59
N TYR A 125 -1.45 3.11 17.80
CA TYR A 125 -2.03 3.03 19.14
C TYR A 125 -2.34 1.57 19.48
N GLY A 126 -1.60 1.04 20.45
CA GLY A 126 -1.68 -0.34 20.93
C GLY A 126 -0.62 -1.27 20.33
N GLY A 127 0.20 -1.81 21.20
CA GLY A 127 1.27 -2.78 20.85
C GLY A 127 0.77 -4.22 20.80
N ASN A 128 -0.45 -4.47 20.30
CA ASN A 128 -0.97 -5.83 20.11
C ASN A 128 -0.25 -6.54 18.95
N VAL A 129 -0.66 -7.78 18.64
CA VAL A 129 -0.03 -8.59 17.58
C VAL A 129 0.01 -7.86 16.24
N ILE A 130 -1.07 -7.13 15.89
CA ILE A 130 -1.15 -6.34 14.65
C ILE A 130 -0.16 -5.17 14.70
N GLY A 131 -0.21 -4.37 15.78
CA GLY A 131 0.66 -3.21 15.95
C GLY A 131 2.13 -3.58 15.96
N GLU A 132 2.51 -4.67 16.64
CA GLU A 132 3.88 -5.18 16.64
C GLU A 132 4.33 -5.64 15.25
N HIS A 133 3.48 -6.40 14.52
CA HIS A 133 3.81 -6.90 13.19
C HIS A 133 3.94 -5.76 12.18
N LEU A 134 3.00 -4.83 12.16
CA LEU A 134 3.03 -3.63 11.33
C LEU A 134 4.28 -2.79 11.59
N SER A 135 4.62 -2.56 12.87
CA SER A 135 5.83 -1.81 13.23
C SER A 135 7.12 -2.47 12.74
N ARG A 136 7.20 -3.81 12.79
CA ARG A 136 8.35 -4.55 12.22
C ARG A 136 8.50 -4.35 10.72
N GLN A 137 7.39 -4.31 9.99
CA GLN A 137 7.41 -4.10 8.56
C GLN A 137 7.80 -2.67 8.21
N LEU A 138 7.15 -1.67 8.83
CA LEU A 138 7.44 -0.25 8.61
C LEU A 138 8.88 0.13 9.00
N ALA A 139 9.42 -0.46 10.06
CA ALA A 139 10.81 -0.22 10.47
C ALA A 139 11.89 -0.72 9.47
N ARG A 140 11.49 -1.47 8.44
CA ARG A 140 12.37 -1.94 7.36
C ARG A 140 12.37 -1.00 6.15
N VAL A 141 11.41 -0.09 6.10
CA VAL A 141 11.29 0.97 5.10
C VAL A 141 11.58 2.32 5.76
N ASP A 142 11.73 3.37 4.99
CA ASP A 142 12.13 4.70 5.49
C ASP A 142 10.92 5.45 6.10
N VAL A 143 10.36 4.89 7.18
CA VAL A 143 9.21 5.42 7.91
C VAL A 143 9.52 5.48 9.40
N ASP A 144 9.35 6.66 10.00
CA ASP A 144 9.43 6.84 11.45
C ASP A 144 8.19 6.23 12.13
N VAL A 145 8.40 5.21 12.94
CA VAL A 145 7.32 4.52 13.65
C VAL A 145 7.33 4.84 15.13
N THR A 146 6.18 5.21 15.66
CA THR A 146 5.96 5.39 17.10
C THR A 146 4.79 4.51 17.56
N ILE A 147 5.00 3.70 18.62
CA ILE A 147 3.94 2.92 19.26
C ILE A 147 3.55 3.60 20.57
N ILE A 148 2.26 3.84 20.75
CA ILE A 148 1.68 4.29 22.01
C ILE A 148 1.04 3.07 22.68
N GLU A 149 1.67 2.56 23.75
CA GLU A 149 1.16 1.42 24.53
C GLU A 149 0.94 1.86 25.99
N PRO A 150 -0.32 1.80 26.50
CA PRO A 150 -0.62 2.19 27.86
C PRO A 150 -0.02 1.28 28.94
N ASP A 151 0.14 -0.01 28.64
CA ASP A 151 0.78 -0.96 29.57
C ASP A 151 2.30 -0.79 29.54
N ARG A 152 2.83 -0.32 30.66
CA ARG A 152 4.27 -0.05 30.81
C ARG A 152 5.14 -1.28 30.59
N ALA A 153 4.74 -2.44 31.14
CA ALA A 153 5.53 -3.67 31.02
C ALA A 153 5.60 -4.13 29.56
N LYS A 154 4.49 -4.01 28.84
CA LYS A 154 4.40 -4.32 27.43
C LYS A 154 5.15 -3.30 26.57
N ALA A 155 5.08 -2.01 26.87
CA ALA A 155 5.86 -0.98 26.20
C ALA A 155 7.38 -1.23 26.33
N GLU A 156 7.86 -1.59 27.52
CA GLU A 156 9.27 -1.97 27.75
C GLU A 156 9.67 -3.23 26.96
N GLN A 157 8.78 -4.22 26.84
CA GLN A 157 9.00 -5.41 26.03
C GLN A 157 9.12 -5.08 24.54
N LEU A 158 8.21 -4.25 24.02
CA LEU A 158 8.19 -3.79 22.62
C LEU A 158 9.45 -2.98 22.28
N SER A 159 9.85 -2.06 23.13
CA SER A 159 11.08 -1.26 22.96
C SER A 159 12.34 -2.13 22.82
N ARG A 160 12.42 -3.24 23.54
CA ARG A 160 13.53 -4.21 23.39
C ARG A 160 13.44 -5.02 22.10
N ALA A 161 12.22 -5.38 21.69
CA ALA A 161 11.96 -6.19 20.49
C ALA A 161 12.07 -5.40 19.18
N LEU A 162 11.87 -4.08 19.25
CA LEU A 162 11.78 -3.15 18.11
C LEU A 162 12.68 -1.93 18.30
N PRO A 163 14.01 -2.08 18.24
CA PRO A 163 14.94 -1.01 18.59
C PRO A 163 14.92 0.21 17.64
N LYS A 164 14.25 0.10 16.48
CA LYS A 164 14.07 1.19 15.52
C LYS A 164 12.70 1.88 15.62
N VAL A 165 11.90 1.51 16.60
CA VAL A 165 10.55 2.05 16.84
C VAL A 165 10.57 2.83 18.15
N ASN A 166 9.98 4.03 18.14
CA ASN A 166 9.86 4.90 19.30
C ASN A 166 8.63 4.56 20.15
#